data_314e5461835cd19f114d67ebb5084a0a
#
_entry.id   314e5461835cd19f114d67ebb5084a0a
#
_cell.length_a   1.000
_cell.length_b   1.000
_cell.length_c   1.000
_cell.angle_alpha   90.00
_cell.angle_beta   90.00
_cell.angle_gamma   90.00
#
_symmetry.space_group_name_H-M   'P 1'
#
loop_
_entity.id
_entity.type
_entity.pdbx_description
1 polymer ?
#
loop_
_entity_poly.entity_id
_entity_poly.type
_entity_poly.pdbx_seq_one_letter_code
_entity_poly.pdbx_strand_id
1 'polypeptide(L)'
;NSYSDVFFNDNLVIDTANLNSIKSFDMDNGIIVLEPGIRIGDLLEKIMPHNWMITGISGSVNDVVGGMLATNVHGKDSWKHGNFNENVVSFKIMFADGGIKNIEKHSDPAIYNSVIGGLGFLGIITEITLQLKPIPSYMVEHDTQRIPNLENLVDFFYSLEKNGIEYA
;
A
#
# COMPACT_ATOMS: atom_id res chain seq x y z
N ASN A 1 -9.67 8.22 4.43
CA ASN A 1 -9.78 9.57 3.86
C ASN A 1 -9.56 9.50 2.35
N SER A 2 -10.61 9.74 1.59
CA SER A 2 -10.53 9.83 0.13
C SER A 2 -10.51 11.28 -0.31
N TYR A 3 -9.70 11.60 -1.32
CA TYR A 3 -9.73 12.92 -1.98
C TYR A 3 -10.88 13.06 -2.98
N SER A 4 -11.69 12.01 -3.14
CA SER A 4 -12.82 11.98 -4.07
C SER A 4 -14.08 11.51 -3.36
N ASP A 5 -15.22 11.74 -4.00
CA ASP A 5 -16.55 11.39 -3.49
C ASP A 5 -16.96 9.95 -3.84
N VAL A 6 -16.00 9.05 -4.14
CA VAL A 6 -16.26 7.66 -4.54
C VAL A 6 -17.03 6.83 -3.52
N PHE A 7 -17.01 7.24 -2.24
CA PHE A 7 -17.76 6.61 -1.16
C PHE A 7 -19.12 7.27 -0.91
N PHE A 8 -19.44 8.37 -1.61
CA PHE A 8 -20.69 9.08 -1.40
C PHE A 8 -21.85 8.25 -1.89
N ASN A 9 -22.78 7.96 -0.98
CA ASN A 9 -23.94 7.14 -1.25
C ASN A 9 -25.08 7.58 -0.34
N ASP A 10 -26.28 7.80 -0.91
CA ASP A 10 -27.47 8.24 -0.17
C ASP A 10 -28.14 7.09 0.59
N ASN A 11 -27.69 5.83 0.44
CA ASN A 11 -28.37 4.67 0.99
C ASN A 11 -27.56 3.99 2.11
N LEU A 12 -26.70 3.03 1.73
CA LEU A 12 -25.97 2.17 2.66
C LEU A 12 -24.48 2.37 2.51
N VAL A 13 -23.79 2.65 3.62
CA VAL A 13 -22.31 2.65 3.70
C VAL A 13 -21.87 1.53 4.62
N ILE A 14 -20.93 0.71 4.15
CA ILE A 14 -20.30 -0.33 4.97
C ILE A 14 -18.99 0.21 5.51
N ASP A 15 -18.94 0.42 6.83
CA ASP A 15 -17.73 0.87 7.51
C ASP A 15 -16.88 -0.33 7.93
N THR A 16 -15.66 -0.39 7.42
CA THR A 16 -14.68 -1.43 7.73
C THR A 16 -13.61 -1.01 8.75
N ALA A 17 -13.77 0.14 9.40
CA ALA A 17 -12.79 0.69 10.34
C ALA A 17 -12.48 -0.24 11.52
N ASN A 18 -13.42 -1.09 11.91
CA ASN A 18 -13.25 -2.07 12.99
C ASN A 18 -12.51 -3.34 12.55
N LEU A 19 -12.28 -3.54 11.26
CA LEU A 19 -11.42 -4.60 10.73
C LEU A 19 -9.97 -4.10 10.69
N ASN A 20 -9.32 -3.95 11.83
CA ASN A 20 -8.06 -3.23 12.00
C ASN A 20 -6.97 -4.02 12.74
N SER A 21 -7.08 -5.34 12.79
CA SER A 21 -6.15 -6.21 13.50
C SER A 21 -5.03 -6.73 12.59
N ILE A 22 -3.83 -6.91 13.16
CA ILE A 22 -2.78 -7.74 12.57
C ILE A 22 -3.07 -9.18 12.98
N LYS A 23 -3.27 -10.07 12.00
CA LYS A 23 -3.56 -11.49 12.24
C LYS A 23 -2.29 -12.28 12.51
N SER A 24 -1.23 -12.02 11.74
CA SER A 24 0.09 -12.62 11.92
C SER A 24 1.18 -11.74 11.34
N PHE A 25 2.38 -11.86 11.89
CA PHE A 25 3.58 -11.21 11.38
C PHE A 25 4.77 -12.19 11.48
N ASP A 26 5.20 -12.68 10.32
CA ASP A 26 6.45 -13.45 10.18
C ASP A 26 7.60 -12.46 10.03
N MET A 27 8.30 -12.21 11.15
CA MET A 27 9.40 -11.24 11.23
C MET A 27 10.65 -11.73 10.50
N ASP A 28 10.81 -13.03 10.29
CA ASP A 28 11.98 -13.58 9.61
C ASP A 28 11.89 -13.39 8.10
N ASN A 29 10.68 -13.57 7.55
CA ASN A 29 10.44 -13.47 6.11
C ASN A 29 9.77 -12.16 5.68
N GLY A 30 9.35 -11.31 6.63
CA GLY A 30 8.68 -10.04 6.35
C GLY A 30 7.29 -10.22 5.73
N ILE A 31 6.58 -11.28 6.09
CA ILE A 31 5.20 -11.52 5.62
C ILE A 31 4.24 -11.13 6.74
N ILE A 32 3.30 -10.25 6.42
CA ILE A 32 2.28 -9.83 7.37
C ILE A 32 0.88 -10.06 6.82
N VAL A 33 0.00 -10.60 7.68
CA VAL A 33 -1.44 -10.77 7.38
C VAL A 33 -2.22 -9.83 8.28
N LEU A 34 -3.06 -9.01 7.67
CA LEU A 34 -3.78 -7.97 8.39
C LEU A 34 -5.19 -7.70 7.83
N GLU A 35 -5.99 -7.02 8.61
CA GLU A 35 -7.31 -6.55 8.21
C GLU A 35 -7.24 -5.19 7.49
N PRO A 36 -8.17 -4.88 6.57
CA PRO A 36 -8.08 -3.73 5.66
C PRO A 36 -8.19 -2.37 6.34
N GLY A 37 -8.80 -2.28 7.51
CA GLY A 37 -9.04 -1.04 8.24
C GLY A 37 -7.85 -0.56 9.08
N ILE A 38 -6.73 -1.30 9.13
CA ILE A 38 -5.53 -0.84 9.84
C ILE A 38 -4.97 0.41 9.16
N ARG A 39 -4.63 1.43 9.94
CA ARG A 39 -4.00 2.65 9.42
C ARG A 39 -2.54 2.38 9.10
N ILE A 40 -2.03 3.05 8.08
CA ILE A 40 -0.63 2.90 7.70
C ILE A 40 0.32 3.33 8.84
N GLY A 41 -0.02 4.37 9.60
CA GLY A 41 0.76 4.79 10.77
C GLY A 41 0.87 3.70 11.81
N ASP A 42 -0.25 3.07 12.18
CA ASP A 42 -0.30 1.99 13.17
C ASP A 42 0.49 0.75 12.68
N LEU A 43 0.44 0.47 11.37
CA LEU A 43 1.22 -0.60 10.76
C LEU A 43 2.72 -0.30 10.81
N LEU A 44 3.14 0.91 10.43
CA LEU A 44 4.55 1.32 10.43
C LEU A 44 5.15 1.26 11.86
N GLU A 45 4.41 1.68 12.88
CA GLU A 45 4.84 1.55 14.28
C GLU A 45 5.12 0.10 14.70
N LYS A 46 4.47 -0.87 14.07
CA LYS A 46 4.65 -2.30 14.37
C LYS A 46 5.78 -2.93 13.57
N ILE A 47 6.00 -2.54 12.32
CA ILE A 47 6.96 -3.23 11.43
C ILE A 47 8.36 -2.58 11.46
N MET A 48 8.45 -1.24 11.58
CA MET A 48 9.73 -0.52 11.52
C MET A 48 10.72 -0.91 12.62
N PRO A 49 10.31 -1.17 13.89
CA PRO A 49 11.22 -1.64 14.93
C PRO A 49 11.89 -2.99 14.60
N HIS A 50 11.33 -3.75 13.67
CA HIS A 50 11.85 -5.03 13.20
C HIS A 50 12.61 -4.92 11.87
N ASN A 51 12.97 -3.69 11.46
CA ASN A 51 13.65 -3.38 10.20
C ASN A 51 12.86 -3.78 8.94
N TRP A 52 11.54 -3.68 9.01
CA TRP A 52 10.66 -3.87 7.87
C TRP A 52 9.95 -2.59 7.48
N MET A 53 9.72 -2.41 6.18
CA MET A 53 9.02 -1.27 5.61
C MET A 53 8.04 -1.74 4.53
N ILE A 54 7.07 -0.92 4.23
CA ILE A 54 6.15 -1.07 3.10
C ILE A 54 6.43 0.03 2.08
N THR A 55 6.41 -0.29 0.80
CA THR A 55 6.72 0.64 -0.31
C THR A 55 5.46 1.12 -1.02
N GLY A 56 5.57 2.16 -1.86
CA GLY A 56 4.45 2.69 -2.63
C GLY A 56 3.31 3.23 -1.77
N ILE A 57 3.63 3.78 -0.59
CA ILE A 57 2.62 4.31 0.34
C ILE A 57 2.35 5.79 0.12
N SER A 58 1.14 6.24 0.46
CA SER A 58 0.76 7.65 0.44
C SER A 58 1.55 8.48 1.45
N GLY A 59 1.52 9.79 1.31
CA GLY A 59 2.11 10.73 2.28
C GLY A 59 1.30 10.90 3.57
N SER A 60 0.21 10.16 3.76
CA SER A 60 -0.68 10.25 4.92
C SER A 60 -0.59 9.00 5.79
N VAL A 61 -0.30 9.17 7.07
CA VAL A 61 -0.30 8.07 8.06
C VAL A 61 -1.72 7.61 8.44
N ASN A 62 -2.75 8.37 8.07
CA ASN A 62 -4.15 8.09 8.41
C ASN A 62 -4.86 7.21 7.37
N ASP A 63 -4.25 6.96 6.23
CA ASP A 63 -4.82 6.10 5.20
C ASP A 63 -4.87 4.65 5.69
N VAL A 64 -5.93 3.93 5.31
CA VAL A 64 -6.09 2.52 5.68
C VAL A 64 -5.62 1.62 4.55
N VAL A 65 -5.03 0.48 4.93
CA VAL A 65 -4.40 -0.46 3.98
C VAL A 65 -5.36 -0.94 2.90
N GLY A 66 -6.62 -1.23 3.24
CA GLY A 66 -7.65 -1.62 2.27
C GLY A 66 -7.99 -0.53 1.26
N GLY A 67 -8.02 0.73 1.69
CA GLY A 67 -8.18 1.88 0.80
C GLY A 67 -6.99 2.06 -0.14
N MET A 68 -5.77 1.87 0.38
CA MET A 68 -4.55 1.94 -0.42
C MET A 68 -4.51 0.86 -1.51
N LEU A 69 -4.98 -0.36 -1.20
CA LEU A 69 -5.11 -1.43 -2.19
C LEU A 69 -6.20 -1.10 -3.21
N ALA A 70 -7.38 -0.68 -2.75
CA ALA A 70 -8.51 -0.37 -3.61
C ALA A 70 -8.24 0.78 -4.60
N THR A 71 -7.32 1.70 -4.27
CA THR A 71 -6.91 2.81 -5.14
C THR A 71 -5.56 2.60 -5.82
N ASN A 72 -4.87 1.50 -5.50
CA ASN A 72 -3.50 1.22 -5.93
C ASN A 72 -2.60 2.43 -5.74
N VAL A 73 -2.54 2.90 -4.52
CA VAL A 73 -1.87 4.16 -4.17
C VAL A 73 -0.39 4.13 -4.57
N HIS A 74 0.15 5.30 -4.86
CA HIS A 74 1.57 5.51 -5.12
C HIS A 74 2.19 6.43 -4.06
N GLY A 75 3.51 6.39 -3.95
CA GLY A 75 4.30 7.21 -3.03
C GLY A 75 5.51 7.85 -3.70
N LYS A 76 6.32 8.52 -2.89
CA LYS A 76 7.57 9.17 -3.34
C LYS A 76 8.66 8.18 -3.77
N ASP A 77 8.49 6.91 -3.44
CA ASP A 77 9.37 5.80 -3.78
C ASP A 77 8.85 4.97 -4.97
N SER A 78 7.67 5.31 -5.51
CA SER A 78 7.04 4.52 -6.58
C SER A 78 7.83 4.53 -7.90
N TRP A 79 8.66 5.52 -8.13
CA TRP A 79 9.58 5.56 -9.27
C TRP A 79 10.59 4.39 -9.25
N LYS A 80 10.88 3.84 -8.05
CA LYS A 80 11.83 2.75 -7.84
C LYS A 80 11.15 1.42 -7.50
N HIS A 81 10.09 1.47 -6.70
CA HIS A 81 9.47 0.30 -6.10
C HIS A 81 8.07 -0.03 -6.66
N GLY A 82 7.55 0.79 -7.56
CA GLY A 82 6.18 0.66 -8.05
C GLY A 82 5.14 1.15 -7.04
N ASN A 83 3.89 0.80 -7.30
CA ASN A 83 2.77 1.20 -6.46
C ASN A 83 2.53 0.20 -5.33
N PHE A 84 1.52 0.46 -4.50
CA PHE A 84 1.18 -0.37 -3.34
C PHE A 84 0.98 -1.85 -3.67
N ASN A 85 0.43 -2.16 -4.85
CA ASN A 85 0.19 -3.54 -5.31
C ASN A 85 1.45 -4.42 -5.34
N GLU A 86 2.64 -3.84 -5.44
CA GLU A 86 3.88 -4.61 -5.47
C GLU A 86 4.18 -5.30 -4.12
N ASN A 87 3.60 -4.79 -3.03
CA ASN A 87 3.70 -5.44 -1.72
C ASN A 87 2.66 -6.55 -1.52
N VAL A 88 1.62 -6.63 -2.35
CA VAL A 88 0.46 -7.50 -2.11
C VAL A 88 0.71 -8.90 -2.64
N VAL A 89 0.74 -9.87 -1.73
CA VAL A 89 0.84 -11.31 -2.05
C VAL A 89 -0.53 -11.86 -2.40
N SER A 90 -1.51 -11.61 -1.52
CA SER A 90 -2.88 -12.06 -1.67
C SER A 90 -3.84 -11.20 -0.85
N PHE A 91 -5.12 -11.32 -1.14
CA PHE A 91 -6.17 -10.73 -0.30
C PHE A 91 -7.43 -11.60 -0.31
N LYS A 92 -8.22 -11.52 0.76
CA LYS A 92 -9.57 -12.08 0.80
C LYS A 92 -10.57 -10.99 0.48
N ILE A 93 -11.51 -11.31 -0.41
CA ILE A 93 -12.60 -10.40 -0.81
C ILE A 93 -13.94 -11.11 -0.63
N MET A 94 -14.88 -10.40 -0.02
CA MET A 94 -16.27 -10.81 0.06
C MET A 94 -17.05 -10.16 -1.10
N PHE A 95 -17.66 -10.98 -1.94
CA PHE A 95 -18.49 -10.54 -3.05
C PHE A 95 -19.93 -10.24 -2.62
N ALA A 96 -20.74 -9.70 -3.52
CA ALA A 96 -22.13 -9.30 -3.25
C ALA A 96 -23.04 -10.48 -2.86
N ASP A 97 -22.70 -11.70 -3.25
CA ASP A 97 -23.41 -12.93 -2.85
C ASP A 97 -23.04 -13.44 -1.44
N GLY A 98 -22.13 -12.72 -0.75
CA GLY A 98 -21.57 -13.11 0.54
C GLY A 98 -20.44 -14.14 0.49
N GLY A 99 -20.09 -14.63 -0.69
CA GLY A 99 -18.99 -15.56 -0.89
C GLY A 99 -17.64 -14.86 -0.66
N ILE A 100 -16.76 -15.50 0.15
CA ILE A 100 -15.39 -15.00 0.38
C ILE A 100 -14.41 -15.86 -0.42
N LYS A 101 -13.52 -15.20 -1.17
CA LYS A 101 -12.43 -15.87 -1.89
C LYS A 101 -11.09 -15.27 -1.51
N ASN A 102 -10.07 -16.16 -1.44
CA ASN A 102 -8.67 -15.73 -1.43
C ASN A 102 -8.21 -15.54 -2.88
N ILE A 103 -7.67 -14.38 -3.17
CA ILE A 103 -7.22 -13.97 -4.50
C ILE A 103 -5.71 -13.76 -4.45
N GLU A 104 -5.00 -14.43 -5.34
CA GLU A 104 -3.55 -14.33 -5.48
C GLU A 104 -3.17 -13.77 -6.85
N LYS A 105 -2.06 -13.03 -6.91
CA LYS A 105 -1.57 -12.36 -8.13
C LYS A 105 -1.42 -13.32 -9.32
N HIS A 106 -0.94 -14.55 -9.06
CA HIS A 106 -0.62 -15.52 -10.11
C HIS A 106 -1.75 -16.50 -10.41
N SER A 107 -2.57 -16.85 -9.40
CA SER A 107 -3.65 -17.84 -9.58
C SER A 107 -4.91 -17.21 -10.17
N ASP A 108 -5.20 -15.96 -9.82
CA ASP A 108 -6.41 -15.24 -10.22
C ASP A 108 -6.10 -13.86 -10.81
N PRO A 109 -5.26 -13.74 -11.83
CA PRO A 109 -4.75 -12.44 -12.29
C PRO A 109 -5.86 -11.50 -12.79
N ALA A 110 -6.94 -12.02 -13.36
CA ALA A 110 -8.04 -11.21 -13.83
C ALA A 110 -8.78 -10.52 -12.68
N ILE A 111 -9.12 -11.26 -11.62
CA ILE A 111 -9.80 -10.72 -10.44
C ILE A 111 -8.83 -9.83 -9.66
N TYR A 112 -7.59 -10.29 -9.47
CA TYR A 112 -6.55 -9.54 -8.78
C TYR A 112 -6.40 -8.13 -9.36
N ASN A 113 -6.17 -8.03 -10.68
CA ASN A 113 -5.98 -6.75 -11.36
C ASN A 113 -7.26 -5.88 -11.42
N SER A 114 -8.44 -6.50 -11.32
CA SER A 114 -9.71 -5.76 -11.31
C SER A 114 -10.05 -5.18 -9.93
N VAL A 115 -9.56 -5.80 -8.85
CA VAL A 115 -9.78 -5.33 -7.48
C VAL A 115 -8.78 -4.23 -7.13
N ILE A 116 -7.52 -4.41 -7.52
CA ILE A 116 -6.47 -3.40 -7.29
C ILE A 116 -6.74 -2.18 -8.17
N GLY A 117 -6.90 -1.02 -7.55
CA GLY A 117 -7.32 0.19 -8.23
C GLY A 117 -8.80 0.20 -8.63
N GLY A 118 -9.57 -0.84 -8.27
CA GLY A 118 -11.00 -1.00 -8.62
C GLY A 118 -11.95 -0.23 -7.69
N LEU A 119 -11.43 0.65 -6.81
CA LEU A 119 -12.20 1.55 -5.94
C LEU A 119 -13.24 0.86 -5.04
N GLY A 120 -13.09 -0.46 -4.80
CA GLY A 120 -14.00 -1.24 -3.97
C GLY A 120 -15.29 -1.70 -4.66
N PHE A 121 -15.45 -1.48 -5.96
CA PHE A 121 -16.70 -1.82 -6.67
C PHE A 121 -16.97 -3.32 -6.78
N LEU A 122 -15.96 -4.18 -6.69
CA LEU A 122 -16.13 -5.63 -6.85
C LEU A 122 -16.49 -6.36 -5.56
N GLY A 123 -16.26 -5.76 -4.42
CA GLY A 123 -16.54 -6.36 -3.13
C GLY A 123 -15.78 -5.73 -1.98
N ILE A 124 -15.89 -6.34 -0.80
CA ILE A 124 -15.29 -5.84 0.43
C ILE A 124 -14.05 -6.68 0.72
N ILE A 125 -12.88 -6.02 0.74
CA ILE A 125 -11.63 -6.65 1.17
C ILE A 125 -11.72 -6.91 2.68
N THR A 126 -11.45 -8.14 3.11
CA THR A 126 -11.58 -8.56 4.51
C THR A 126 -10.24 -8.93 5.15
N GLU A 127 -9.24 -9.28 4.35
CA GLU A 127 -7.89 -9.63 4.79
C GLU A 127 -6.89 -9.33 3.67
N ILE A 128 -5.68 -8.93 4.03
CA ILE A 128 -4.60 -8.65 3.08
C ILE A 128 -3.32 -9.29 3.59
N THR A 129 -2.61 -9.99 2.71
CA THR A 129 -1.26 -10.50 2.96
C THR A 129 -0.27 -9.65 2.19
N LEU A 130 0.69 -9.08 2.90
CA LEU A 130 1.74 -8.24 2.34
C LEU A 130 3.11 -8.90 2.51
N GLN A 131 3.97 -8.75 1.50
CA GLN A 131 5.40 -8.92 1.59
C GLN A 131 6.03 -7.56 1.89
N LEU A 132 6.71 -7.45 3.00
CA LEU A 132 7.41 -6.25 3.42
C LEU A 132 8.82 -6.21 2.83
N LYS A 133 9.39 -5.01 2.71
CA LYS A 133 10.77 -4.78 2.28
C LYS A 133 11.67 -4.67 3.51
N PRO A 134 12.80 -5.40 3.56
CA PRO A 134 13.79 -5.19 4.61
C PRO A 134 14.48 -3.84 4.44
N ILE A 135 14.72 -3.14 5.54
CA ILE A 135 15.45 -1.87 5.59
C ILE A 135 16.62 -1.96 6.57
N PRO A 136 17.77 -1.33 6.26
CA PRO A 136 18.93 -1.33 7.16
C PRO A 136 18.71 -0.47 8.40
N SER A 137 17.83 0.52 8.31
CA SER A 137 17.49 1.47 9.37
C SER A 137 16.13 2.12 9.09
N TYR A 138 15.39 2.48 10.13
CA TYR A 138 14.21 3.34 10.03
C TYR A 138 14.55 4.84 10.10
N MET A 139 15.83 5.18 10.21
CA MET A 139 16.30 6.56 10.11
C MET A 139 16.48 6.93 8.64
N VAL A 140 16.07 8.13 8.28
CA VAL A 140 16.15 8.68 6.93
C VAL A 140 17.14 9.84 6.92
N GLU A 141 18.09 9.80 6.01
CA GLU A 141 18.91 10.96 5.67
C GLU A 141 18.14 11.78 4.62
N HIS A 142 17.99 13.08 4.88
CA HIS A 142 17.25 13.98 4.01
C HIS A 142 18.20 15.04 3.45
N ASP A 143 18.23 15.16 2.11
CA ASP A 143 18.92 16.22 1.40
C ASP A 143 17.93 17.06 0.57
N THR A 144 18.16 18.37 0.49
CA THR A 144 17.34 19.28 -0.30
C THR A 144 18.22 19.97 -1.33
N GLN A 145 17.92 19.76 -2.60
CA GLN A 145 18.63 20.37 -3.70
C GLN A 145 17.74 21.31 -4.50
N ARG A 146 18.27 22.50 -4.83
CA ARG A 146 17.59 23.43 -5.72
C ARG A 146 17.95 23.10 -7.17
N ILE A 147 16.96 22.77 -7.98
CA ILE A 147 17.12 22.46 -9.39
C ILE A 147 16.66 23.67 -10.22
N PRO A 148 17.53 24.24 -11.08
CA PRO A 148 17.28 25.53 -11.70
C PRO A 148 16.26 25.51 -12.85
N ASN A 149 16.11 24.37 -13.54
CA ASN A 149 15.20 24.22 -14.68
C ASN A 149 14.78 22.75 -14.88
N LEU A 150 13.85 22.53 -15.82
CA LEU A 150 13.28 21.22 -16.10
C LEU A 150 14.29 20.22 -16.67
N GLU A 151 15.22 20.67 -17.52
CA GLU A 151 16.24 19.79 -18.11
C GLU A 151 17.13 19.20 -17.01
N ASN A 152 17.63 20.04 -16.10
CA ASN A 152 18.40 19.58 -14.96
C ASN A 152 17.59 18.67 -14.01
N LEU A 153 16.26 18.88 -13.91
CA LEU A 153 15.39 18.00 -13.13
C LEU A 153 15.33 16.59 -13.72
N VAL A 154 15.21 16.48 -15.04
CA VAL A 154 15.19 15.19 -15.74
C VAL A 154 16.51 14.45 -15.52
N ASP A 155 17.64 15.13 -15.72
CA ASP A 155 18.97 14.56 -15.48
C ASP A 155 19.15 14.13 -14.01
N PHE A 156 18.66 14.95 -13.09
CA PHE A 156 18.66 14.62 -11.66
C PHE A 156 17.88 13.33 -11.38
N PHE A 157 16.66 13.20 -11.91
CA PHE A 157 15.87 11.98 -11.73
C PHE A 157 16.58 10.73 -12.26
N TYR A 158 17.22 10.78 -13.42
CA TYR A 158 18.02 9.67 -13.93
C TYR A 158 19.25 9.33 -13.06
N SER A 159 19.71 10.27 -12.25
CA SER A 159 20.81 10.05 -11.32
C SER A 159 20.39 9.42 -9.98
N LEU A 160 19.11 9.49 -9.60
CA LEU A 160 18.63 9.06 -8.27
C LEU A 160 18.94 7.58 -7.99
N GLU A 161 18.70 6.71 -8.97
CA GLU A 161 18.96 5.28 -8.82
C GLU A 161 20.44 5.00 -8.58
N LYS A 162 21.32 5.67 -9.33
CA LYS A 162 22.78 5.53 -9.20
C LYS A 162 23.30 6.01 -7.84
N ASN A 163 22.62 6.99 -7.25
CA ASN A 163 22.99 7.59 -5.97
C ASN A 163 22.32 6.91 -4.76
N GLY A 164 21.59 5.80 -4.98
CA GLY A 164 20.96 5.03 -3.91
C GLY A 164 19.82 5.75 -3.22
N ILE A 165 19.22 6.74 -3.87
CA ILE A 165 18.06 7.47 -3.32
C ILE A 165 16.83 6.56 -3.30
N GLU A 166 16.09 6.57 -2.20
CA GLU A 166 14.88 5.77 -2.01
C GLU A 166 13.60 6.59 -2.27
N TYR A 167 13.60 7.86 -1.86
CA TYR A 167 12.43 8.76 -1.94
C TYR A 167 12.81 10.06 -2.65
N ALA A 168 12.00 10.49 -3.63
CA ALA A 168 12.20 11.75 -4.35
C ALA A 168 10.87 12.44 -4.72
#